data_421645591f9ede523d3579dea9c0a3b4
#
_entry.id   421645591f9ede523d3579dea9c0a3b4
#
_cell.length_a   1.000
_cell.length_b   1.000
_cell.length_c   1.000
_cell.angle_alpha   90.00
_cell.angle_beta   90.00
_cell.angle_gamma   90.00
#
_symmetry.space_group_name_H-M   'P 1'
#
loop_
_entity.id
_entity.type
_entity.pdbx_description
1 polymer ?
#
loop_
_entity_poly.entity_id
_entity_poly.type
_entity_poly.pdbx_seq_one_letter_code
_entity_poly.pdbx_strand_id
1 'polypeptide(L)'
;MSLTLLEIVALTGIFTLAGTVKGAIGLGLPTVSMGLLSLMMPPGQAAALLLLPSLITNLWQLLCGARLGTLCRRLWPMMLCVTLGTLLSAGALTAGDGRLAPLALGVCLIGYALLGFTRFDWRVSAAAEPWLGPLCGLVTGALTGATGVFVIPAVPYLNALGLARDDLVQALGLSFTVSTLALAAGLAWHQALPATLLGGSLLALLPALGGMWLGERVRRHCRPQLFRRIFFIGLLILGVEIIWRFN
;
A
#
# COMPACT_ATOMS: atom_id res chain seq x y z
N MET A 1 -24.36 -7.28 5.52
CA MET A 1 -24.78 -6.03 4.86
C MET A 1 -25.09 -6.36 3.41
N SER A 2 -26.31 -6.10 2.95
CA SER A 2 -26.61 -6.08 1.52
C SER A 2 -25.97 -4.80 0.96
N LEU A 3 -24.88 -4.95 0.22
CA LEU A 3 -24.27 -3.83 -0.49
C LEU A 3 -25.30 -3.26 -1.46
N THR A 4 -25.52 -1.96 -1.41
CA THR A 4 -26.34 -1.28 -2.39
C THR A 4 -25.68 -1.32 -3.76
N LEU A 5 -26.46 -1.23 -4.84
CA LEU A 5 -25.90 -1.20 -6.20
C LEU A 5 -24.88 -0.09 -6.37
N LEU A 6 -25.11 1.07 -5.75
CA LEU A 6 -24.20 2.21 -5.79
C LEU A 6 -22.85 1.89 -5.12
N GLU A 7 -22.86 1.21 -3.97
CA GLU A 7 -21.62 0.79 -3.27
C GLU A 7 -20.84 -0.23 -4.09
N ILE A 8 -21.52 -1.19 -4.75
CA ILE A 8 -20.87 -2.17 -5.63
C ILE A 8 -20.20 -1.46 -6.81
N VAL A 9 -20.88 -0.52 -7.45
CA VAL A 9 -20.32 0.26 -8.57
C VAL A 9 -19.12 1.09 -8.10
N ALA A 10 -19.21 1.76 -6.95
CA ALA A 10 -18.13 2.55 -6.38
C ALA A 10 -16.90 1.67 -6.04
N LEU A 11 -17.11 0.53 -5.35
CA LEU A 11 -16.03 -0.43 -5.04
C LEU A 11 -15.36 -0.95 -6.31
N THR A 12 -16.15 -1.34 -7.31
CA THR A 12 -15.63 -1.79 -8.60
C THR A 12 -14.76 -0.72 -9.27
N GLY A 13 -15.23 0.53 -9.29
CA GLY A 13 -14.48 1.67 -9.84
C GLY A 13 -13.18 1.93 -9.09
N ILE A 14 -13.23 1.94 -7.75
CA ILE A 14 -12.05 2.16 -6.89
C ILE A 14 -11.00 1.09 -7.12
N PHE A 15 -11.37 -0.19 -7.08
CA PHE A 15 -10.42 -1.28 -7.24
C PHE A 15 -9.89 -1.41 -8.68
N THR A 16 -10.70 -1.09 -9.69
CA THR A 16 -10.24 -0.99 -11.07
C THR A 16 -9.22 0.13 -11.24
N LEU A 17 -9.49 1.32 -10.69
CA LEU A 17 -8.55 2.45 -10.71
C LEU A 17 -7.26 2.11 -9.97
N ALA A 18 -7.37 1.60 -8.74
CA ALA A 18 -6.22 1.24 -7.92
C ALA A 18 -5.37 0.12 -8.57
N GLY A 19 -6.03 -0.87 -9.18
CA GLY A 19 -5.38 -1.92 -9.98
C GLY A 19 -4.67 -1.34 -11.19
N THR A 20 -5.31 -0.41 -11.92
CA THR A 20 -4.71 0.26 -13.09
C THR A 20 -3.44 1.03 -12.70
N VAL A 21 -3.47 1.74 -11.57
CA VAL A 21 -2.29 2.41 -11.03
C VAL A 21 -1.20 1.39 -10.72
N LYS A 22 -1.53 0.29 -10.04
CA LYS A 22 -0.55 -0.75 -9.71
C LYS A 22 0.04 -1.40 -10.96
N GLY A 23 -0.75 -1.72 -11.96
CA GLY A 23 -0.27 -2.29 -13.23
C GLY A 23 0.64 -1.35 -14.00
N ALA A 24 0.37 -0.04 -13.94
CA ALA A 24 1.14 0.98 -14.65
C ALA A 24 2.50 1.26 -14.00
N ILE A 25 2.56 1.40 -12.66
CA ILE A 25 3.77 1.82 -11.94
C ILE A 25 4.31 0.80 -10.94
N GLY A 26 3.65 -0.35 -10.78
CA GLY A 26 4.08 -1.44 -9.88
C GLY A 26 3.73 -1.24 -8.40
N LEU A 27 3.05 -0.14 -8.05
CA LEU A 27 2.67 0.23 -6.69
C LEU A 27 1.38 1.06 -6.68
N GLY A 28 0.80 1.28 -5.50
CA GLY A 28 -0.32 2.21 -5.34
C GLY A 28 -1.70 1.56 -5.13
N LEU A 29 -1.88 0.24 -5.34
CA LEU A 29 -3.18 -0.39 -5.09
C LEU A 29 -3.68 -0.12 -3.66
N PRO A 30 -2.93 -0.42 -2.59
CA PRO A 30 -3.41 -0.15 -1.25
C PRO A 30 -3.52 1.36 -0.96
N THR A 31 -2.60 2.16 -1.48
CA THR A 31 -2.58 3.61 -1.23
C THR A 31 -3.81 4.30 -1.83
N VAL A 32 -4.16 3.98 -3.08
CA VAL A 32 -5.34 4.54 -3.77
C VAL A 32 -6.62 3.99 -3.15
N SER A 33 -6.67 2.66 -2.90
CA SER A 33 -7.85 2.05 -2.30
C SER A 33 -8.11 2.59 -0.90
N MET A 34 -7.08 2.67 -0.03
CA MET A 34 -7.24 3.24 1.32
C MET A 34 -7.74 4.67 1.27
N GLY A 35 -7.13 5.50 0.43
CA GLY A 35 -7.53 6.89 0.32
C GLY A 35 -9.00 7.05 -0.10
N LEU A 36 -9.41 6.39 -1.19
CA LEU A 36 -10.77 6.50 -1.70
C LEU A 36 -11.82 5.81 -0.80
N LEU A 37 -11.50 4.62 -0.28
CA LEU A 37 -12.42 3.90 0.60
C LEU A 37 -12.63 4.62 1.94
N SER A 38 -11.62 5.30 2.47
CA SER A 38 -11.72 6.06 3.72
C SER A 38 -12.65 7.27 3.63
N LEU A 39 -13.02 7.70 2.43
CA LEU A 39 -14.07 8.70 2.21
C LEU A 39 -15.48 8.11 2.33
N MET A 40 -15.63 6.78 2.23
CA MET A 40 -16.93 6.08 2.19
C MET A 40 -17.17 5.23 3.44
N MET A 41 -16.12 4.77 4.10
CA MET A 41 -16.21 3.84 5.23
C MET A 41 -15.06 4.03 6.23
N PRO A 42 -15.19 3.54 7.49
CA PRO A 42 -14.11 3.58 8.47
C PRO A 42 -12.83 2.93 7.95
N PRO A 43 -11.62 3.49 8.26
CA PRO A 43 -10.35 2.99 7.73
C PRO A 43 -10.07 1.53 8.02
N GLY A 44 -10.50 0.98 9.15
CA GLY A 44 -10.37 -0.45 9.47
C GLY A 44 -11.15 -1.35 8.51
N GLN A 45 -12.35 -0.93 8.09
CA GLN A 45 -13.15 -1.67 7.10
C GLN A 45 -12.53 -1.55 5.70
N ALA A 46 -12.06 -0.35 5.34
CA ALA A 46 -11.32 -0.12 4.10
C ALA A 46 -10.08 -1.02 4.01
N ALA A 47 -9.31 -1.11 5.10
CA ALA A 47 -8.15 -1.98 5.21
C ALA A 47 -8.52 -3.46 5.04
N ALA A 48 -9.59 -3.94 5.66
CA ALA A 48 -10.05 -5.32 5.53
C ALA A 48 -10.46 -5.67 4.09
N LEU A 49 -11.13 -4.76 3.38
CA LEU A 49 -11.53 -4.96 1.98
C LEU A 49 -10.34 -5.06 1.03
N LEU A 50 -9.27 -4.33 1.27
CA LEU A 50 -8.11 -4.33 0.38
C LEU A 50 -7.15 -5.51 0.60
N LEU A 51 -7.30 -6.30 1.68
CA LEU A 51 -6.35 -7.37 2.03
C LEU A 51 -6.16 -8.40 0.91
N LEU A 52 -7.25 -9.03 0.42
CA LEU A 52 -7.14 -10.06 -0.62
C LEU A 52 -6.62 -9.51 -1.95
N PRO A 53 -7.15 -8.41 -2.51
CA PRO A 53 -6.61 -7.82 -3.72
C PRO A 53 -5.13 -7.44 -3.59
N SER A 54 -4.75 -6.86 -2.44
CA SER A 54 -3.35 -6.52 -2.17
C SER A 54 -2.47 -7.76 -2.05
N LEU A 55 -2.89 -8.76 -1.28
CA LEU A 55 -2.10 -9.98 -1.06
C LEU A 55 -1.85 -10.70 -2.40
N ILE A 56 -2.88 -10.93 -3.19
CA ILE A 56 -2.75 -11.68 -4.45
C ILE A 56 -1.89 -10.93 -5.45
N THR A 57 -2.10 -9.62 -5.61
CA THR A 57 -1.32 -8.81 -6.54
C THR A 57 0.13 -8.59 -6.07
N ASN A 58 0.38 -8.57 -4.75
CA ASN A 58 1.73 -8.48 -4.18
C ASN A 58 2.48 -9.83 -4.29
N LEU A 59 1.80 -10.95 -4.03
CA LEU A 59 2.35 -12.30 -4.25
C LEU A 59 2.72 -12.51 -5.72
N TRP A 60 1.86 -12.11 -6.64
CA TRP A 60 2.19 -12.14 -8.07
C TRP A 60 3.49 -11.38 -8.34
N GLN A 61 3.59 -10.15 -7.85
CA GLN A 61 4.78 -9.30 -8.00
C GLN A 61 6.03 -9.93 -7.37
N LEU A 62 5.89 -10.56 -6.20
CA LEU A 62 6.94 -11.27 -5.49
C LEU A 62 7.46 -12.47 -6.28
N LEU A 63 6.57 -13.25 -6.88
CA LEU A 63 6.89 -14.51 -7.56
C LEU A 63 7.40 -14.32 -9.00
N CYS A 64 7.20 -13.14 -9.61
CA CYS A 64 7.67 -12.84 -10.97
C CYS A 64 9.18 -12.61 -11.08
N GLY A 65 9.93 -12.53 -9.98
CA GLY A 65 11.38 -12.33 -9.97
C GLY A 65 12.16 -13.63 -9.69
N ALA A 66 13.44 -13.66 -10.10
CA ALA A 66 14.29 -14.84 -9.97
C ALA A 66 15.14 -14.88 -8.68
N ARG A 67 15.20 -13.80 -7.89
CA ARG A 67 16.15 -13.66 -6.76
C ARG A 67 15.51 -13.63 -5.38
N LEU A 68 14.36 -14.31 -5.21
CA LEU A 68 13.59 -14.30 -3.97
C LEU A 68 14.44 -14.65 -2.73
N GLY A 69 15.21 -15.75 -2.77
CA GLY A 69 16.03 -16.18 -1.63
C GLY A 69 17.11 -15.16 -1.23
N THR A 70 17.74 -14.50 -2.22
CA THR A 70 18.74 -13.46 -1.98
C THR A 70 18.12 -12.23 -1.35
N LEU A 71 16.97 -11.79 -1.86
CA LEU A 71 16.24 -10.65 -1.32
C LEU A 71 15.69 -10.92 0.08
N CYS A 72 15.14 -12.10 0.33
CA CYS A 72 14.70 -12.50 1.67
C CYS A 72 15.86 -12.45 2.66
N ARG A 73 17.03 -13.01 2.29
CA ARG A 73 18.23 -13.02 3.16
C ARG A 73 18.77 -11.59 3.41
N ARG A 74 18.68 -10.70 2.43
CA ARG A 74 19.15 -9.31 2.57
C ARG A 74 18.18 -8.45 3.36
N LEU A 75 16.90 -8.58 3.11
CA LEU A 75 15.86 -7.67 3.62
C LEU A 75 15.12 -8.19 4.87
N TRP A 76 15.47 -9.40 5.38
CA TRP A 76 14.75 -9.98 6.54
C TRP A 76 14.71 -9.07 7.79
N PRO A 77 15.77 -8.26 8.12
CA PRO A 77 15.69 -7.42 9.31
C PRO A 77 14.66 -6.29 9.12
N MET A 78 14.59 -5.73 7.90
CA MET A 78 13.56 -4.76 7.54
C MET A 78 12.16 -5.39 7.63
N MET A 79 11.97 -6.61 7.09
CA MET A 79 10.67 -7.29 7.09
C MET A 79 10.19 -7.63 8.50
N LEU A 80 11.11 -8.05 9.37
CA LEU A 80 10.81 -8.28 10.78
C LEU A 80 10.32 -6.99 11.46
N CYS A 81 11.03 -5.89 11.25
CA CYS A 81 10.65 -4.59 11.82
C CYS A 81 9.34 -4.04 11.22
N VAL A 82 9.06 -4.27 9.92
CA VAL A 82 7.75 -3.97 9.33
C VAL A 82 6.65 -4.73 10.06
N THR A 83 6.84 -6.02 10.28
CA THR A 83 5.85 -6.86 11.00
C THR A 83 5.63 -6.37 12.42
N LEU A 84 6.70 -6.13 13.17
CA LEU A 84 6.60 -5.63 14.55
C LEU A 84 5.92 -4.27 14.61
N GLY A 85 6.35 -3.31 13.78
CA GLY A 85 5.75 -1.98 13.72
C GLY A 85 4.25 -2.03 13.37
N THR A 86 3.87 -2.88 12.42
CA THR A 86 2.46 -3.04 12.01
C THR A 86 1.62 -3.62 13.14
N LEU A 87 2.07 -4.68 13.80
CA LEU A 87 1.32 -5.31 14.89
C LEU A 87 1.17 -4.38 16.09
N LEU A 88 2.20 -3.60 16.43
CA LEU A 88 2.17 -2.64 17.55
C LEU A 88 1.21 -1.48 17.28
N SER A 89 1.01 -1.07 16.04
CA SER A 89 0.18 0.10 15.67
C SER A 89 -1.19 -0.24 15.09
N ALA A 90 -1.48 -1.52 14.79
CA ALA A 90 -2.74 -1.94 14.17
C ALA A 90 -3.99 -1.56 14.99
N GLY A 91 -3.85 -1.44 16.33
CA GLY A 91 -4.90 -0.95 17.20
C GLY A 91 -5.36 0.48 16.86
N ALA A 92 -4.48 1.33 16.36
CA ALA A 92 -4.82 2.71 16.01
C ALA A 92 -5.81 2.77 14.83
N LEU A 93 -5.73 1.82 13.89
CA LEU A 93 -6.64 1.75 12.74
C LEU A 93 -8.06 1.31 13.14
N THR A 94 -8.16 0.58 14.25
CA THR A 94 -9.43 0.03 14.78
C THR A 94 -9.95 0.80 15.99
N ALA A 95 -9.13 1.67 16.59
CA ALA A 95 -9.53 2.52 17.70
C ALA A 95 -10.63 3.49 17.24
N GLY A 96 -11.73 3.52 18.01
CA GLY A 96 -12.98 4.16 17.64
C GLY A 96 -13.00 5.70 17.60
N ASP A 97 -11.87 6.39 17.75
CA ASP A 97 -11.80 7.87 17.77
C ASP A 97 -12.11 8.57 16.45
N GLY A 98 -12.46 7.81 15.41
CA GLY A 98 -13.03 8.31 14.13
C GLY A 98 -12.18 9.31 13.33
N ARG A 99 -11.26 10.05 13.97
CA ARG A 99 -10.49 11.14 13.37
C ARG A 99 -9.00 10.84 13.17
N LEU A 100 -8.35 10.19 14.13
CA LEU A 100 -6.89 10.02 14.09
C LEU A 100 -6.41 9.18 12.91
N ALA A 101 -7.03 8.06 12.63
CA ALA A 101 -6.64 7.20 11.52
C ALA A 101 -6.82 7.86 10.14
N PRO A 102 -7.97 8.54 9.83
CA PRO A 102 -8.10 9.31 8.59
C PRO A 102 -7.10 10.46 8.48
N LEU A 103 -6.86 11.23 9.56
CA LEU A 103 -5.88 12.33 9.55
C LEU A 103 -4.46 11.80 9.31
N ALA A 104 -4.05 10.74 9.99
CA ALA A 104 -2.76 10.09 9.76
C ALA A 104 -2.64 9.58 8.31
N LEU A 105 -3.71 9.00 7.77
CA LEU A 105 -3.77 8.59 6.36
C LEU A 105 -3.58 9.79 5.43
N GLY A 106 -4.30 10.88 5.63
CA GLY A 106 -4.18 12.10 4.82
C GLY A 106 -2.76 12.66 4.84
N VAL A 107 -2.14 12.76 6.03
CA VAL A 107 -0.74 13.18 6.18
C VAL A 107 0.21 12.24 5.45
N CYS A 108 0.02 10.91 5.56
CA CYS A 108 0.81 9.93 4.83
C CYS A 108 0.68 10.10 3.31
N LEU A 109 -0.53 10.30 2.79
CA LEU A 109 -0.74 10.48 1.35
C LEU A 109 -0.07 11.74 0.83
N ILE A 110 -0.18 12.87 1.55
CA ILE A 110 0.50 14.12 1.22
C ILE A 110 2.02 13.93 1.28
N GLY A 111 2.54 13.36 2.36
CA GLY A 111 3.98 13.08 2.50
C GLY A 111 4.52 12.23 1.35
N TYR A 112 3.78 11.18 0.96
CA TYR A 112 4.16 10.32 -0.16
C TYR A 112 4.11 11.07 -1.50
N ALA A 113 3.09 11.89 -1.71
CA ALA A 113 2.98 12.72 -2.91
C ALA A 113 4.17 13.68 -3.02
N LEU A 114 4.50 14.39 -1.96
CA LEU A 114 5.63 15.33 -1.92
C LEU A 114 6.96 14.63 -2.17
N LEU A 115 7.21 13.48 -1.53
CA LEU A 115 8.38 12.65 -1.80
C LEU A 115 8.43 12.19 -3.26
N GLY A 116 7.28 11.90 -3.87
CA GLY A 116 7.19 11.46 -5.25
C GLY A 116 7.52 12.54 -6.28
N PHE A 117 7.36 13.82 -5.94
CA PHE A 117 7.77 14.96 -6.78
C PHE A 117 9.27 15.27 -6.67
N THR A 118 9.92 14.88 -5.57
CA THR A 118 11.34 15.09 -5.39
C THR A 118 12.14 14.06 -6.21
N ARG A 119 13.20 14.52 -6.88
CA ARG A 119 14.18 13.63 -7.52
C ARG A 119 15.25 13.30 -6.49
N PHE A 120 14.97 12.35 -5.62
CA PHE A 120 15.97 11.86 -4.68
C PHE A 120 16.87 10.83 -5.39
N ASP A 121 18.08 11.24 -5.78
CA ASP A 121 19.16 10.35 -6.20
C ASP A 121 20.00 9.89 -4.98
N TRP A 122 19.32 9.57 -3.89
CA TRP A 122 19.98 9.09 -2.69
C TRP A 122 20.31 7.60 -2.83
N ARG A 123 21.54 7.24 -2.46
CA ARG A 123 21.98 5.85 -2.40
C ARG A 123 22.34 5.49 -0.97
N VAL A 124 21.79 4.39 -0.49
CA VAL A 124 22.15 3.82 0.81
C VAL A 124 23.51 3.13 0.67
N SER A 125 24.48 3.52 1.51
CA SER A 125 25.76 2.83 1.57
C SER A 125 25.61 1.46 2.22
N ALA A 126 26.48 0.50 1.84
CA ALA A 126 26.48 -0.84 2.44
C ALA A 126 26.68 -0.81 3.96
N ALA A 127 27.39 0.19 4.49
CA ALA A 127 27.60 0.39 5.92
C ALA A 127 26.34 0.89 6.65
N ALA A 128 25.46 1.62 5.96
CA ALA A 128 24.24 2.16 6.54
C ALA A 128 23.04 1.18 6.44
N GLU A 129 23.06 0.27 5.48
CA GLU A 129 21.97 -0.67 5.22
C GLU A 129 21.53 -1.49 6.45
N PRO A 130 22.46 -2.04 7.29
CA PRO A 130 22.08 -2.89 8.43
C PRO A 130 21.24 -2.20 9.50
N TRP A 131 21.32 -0.89 9.65
CA TRP A 131 20.54 -0.13 10.64
C TRP A 131 19.43 0.70 10.01
N LEU A 132 19.62 1.22 8.79
CA LEU A 132 18.56 1.94 8.06
C LEU A 132 17.42 1.02 7.63
N GLY A 133 17.73 -0.22 7.24
CA GLY A 133 16.72 -1.21 6.88
C GLY A 133 15.71 -1.46 7.99
N PRO A 134 16.13 -1.89 9.19
CA PRO A 134 15.26 -2.06 10.34
C PRO A 134 14.49 -0.79 10.73
N LEU A 135 15.14 0.37 10.73
CA LEU A 135 14.50 1.65 11.05
C LEU A 135 13.39 1.99 10.04
N CYS A 136 13.70 1.90 8.74
CA CYS A 136 12.70 2.09 7.69
C CYS A 136 11.58 1.06 7.78
N GLY A 137 11.92 -0.19 8.13
CA GLY A 137 10.94 -1.24 8.36
C GLY A 137 9.99 -0.91 9.50
N LEU A 138 10.52 -0.48 10.65
CA LEU A 138 9.72 -0.14 11.83
C LEU A 138 8.77 1.02 11.54
N VAL A 139 9.28 2.09 10.91
CA VAL A 139 8.46 3.26 10.54
C VAL A 139 7.40 2.88 9.51
N THR A 140 7.77 2.10 8.49
CA THR A 140 6.80 1.59 7.51
C THR A 140 5.71 0.76 8.18
N GLY A 141 6.11 -0.14 9.08
CA GLY A 141 5.16 -0.96 9.83
C GLY A 141 4.23 -0.13 10.71
N ALA A 142 4.78 0.85 11.45
CA ALA A 142 3.97 1.74 12.28
C ALA A 142 2.93 2.52 11.46
N LEU A 143 3.33 3.05 10.30
CA LEU A 143 2.41 3.72 9.40
C LEU A 143 1.39 2.75 8.80
N THR A 144 1.82 1.52 8.46
CA THR A 144 0.93 0.48 7.94
C THR A 144 -0.19 0.14 8.91
N GLY A 145 0.16 -0.13 10.17
CA GLY A 145 -0.83 -0.49 11.19
C GLY A 145 -1.76 0.67 11.56
N ALA A 146 -1.27 1.92 11.48
CA ALA A 146 -2.08 3.10 11.79
C ALA A 146 -2.95 3.59 10.63
N THR A 147 -2.55 3.35 9.37
CA THR A 147 -3.19 3.97 8.19
C THR A 147 -3.57 2.99 7.07
N GLY A 148 -3.10 1.75 7.13
CA GLY A 148 -3.23 0.78 6.02
C GLY A 148 -2.32 1.08 4.81
N VAL A 149 -1.43 2.08 4.89
CA VAL A 149 -0.51 2.49 3.81
C VAL A 149 0.91 2.03 4.13
N PHE A 150 1.51 1.23 3.26
CA PHE A 150 2.83 0.61 3.48
C PHE A 150 3.91 0.98 2.45
N VAL A 151 3.77 2.16 1.86
CA VAL A 151 4.72 2.63 0.84
C VAL A 151 5.82 3.52 1.41
N ILE A 152 5.61 4.18 2.56
CA ILE A 152 6.56 5.11 3.17
C ILE A 152 7.07 4.54 4.50
N PRO A 153 8.37 4.62 4.75
CA PRO A 153 9.48 4.96 3.86
C PRO A 153 10.02 3.80 3.01
N ALA A 154 9.35 2.63 2.99
CA ALA A 154 9.83 1.41 2.34
C ALA A 154 10.18 1.62 0.85
N VAL A 155 9.31 2.27 0.06
CA VAL A 155 9.54 2.47 -1.38
C VAL A 155 10.76 3.35 -1.64
N PRO A 156 10.90 4.55 -1.04
CA PRO A 156 12.12 5.35 -1.15
C PRO A 156 13.38 4.59 -0.73
N TYR A 157 13.34 3.86 0.37
CA TYR A 157 14.47 3.08 0.87
C TYR A 157 14.89 1.98 -0.12
N LEU A 158 13.95 1.15 -0.59
CA LEU A 158 14.24 0.08 -1.54
C LEU A 158 14.79 0.62 -2.87
N ASN A 159 14.28 1.77 -3.34
CA ASN A 159 14.84 2.46 -4.50
C ASN A 159 16.29 2.92 -4.26
N ALA A 160 16.62 3.38 -3.05
CA ALA A 160 17.95 3.87 -2.68
C ALA A 160 19.00 2.75 -2.53
N LEU A 161 18.57 1.46 -2.45
CA LEU A 161 19.49 0.31 -2.42
C LEU A 161 20.18 0.03 -3.76
N GLY A 162 19.81 0.71 -4.83
CA GLY A 162 20.41 0.53 -6.15
C GLY A 162 20.20 -0.84 -6.78
N LEU A 163 19.11 -1.52 -6.44
CA LEU A 163 18.74 -2.82 -7.00
C LEU A 163 18.50 -2.73 -8.51
N ALA A 164 18.78 -3.81 -9.24
CA ALA A 164 18.33 -3.94 -10.62
C ALA A 164 16.80 -3.83 -10.67
N ARG A 165 16.25 -3.38 -11.81
CA ARG A 165 14.82 -3.10 -11.93
C ARG A 165 13.92 -4.26 -11.51
N ASP A 166 14.24 -5.47 -11.95
CA ASP A 166 13.46 -6.68 -11.66
C ASP A 166 13.59 -7.09 -10.18
N ASP A 167 14.79 -6.96 -9.61
CA ASP A 167 15.05 -7.19 -8.19
C ASP A 167 14.29 -6.17 -7.32
N LEU A 168 14.22 -4.91 -7.75
CA LEU A 168 13.45 -3.87 -7.06
C LEU A 168 11.95 -4.19 -7.06
N VAL A 169 11.41 -4.59 -8.21
CA VAL A 169 10.00 -4.98 -8.32
C VAL A 169 9.70 -6.16 -7.39
N GLN A 170 10.59 -7.15 -7.34
CA GLN A 170 10.46 -8.29 -6.45
C GLN A 170 10.61 -7.91 -4.96
N ALA A 171 11.55 -7.01 -4.62
CA ALA A 171 11.73 -6.50 -3.26
C ALA A 171 10.51 -5.70 -2.77
N LEU A 172 9.89 -4.90 -3.64
CA LEU A 172 8.62 -4.23 -3.37
C LEU A 172 7.50 -5.25 -3.14
N GLY A 173 7.41 -6.29 -3.99
CA GLY A 173 6.48 -7.40 -3.80
C GLY A 173 6.65 -8.09 -2.45
N LEU A 174 7.90 -8.34 -2.03
CA LEU A 174 8.23 -8.91 -0.72
C LEU A 174 7.75 -8.00 0.42
N SER A 175 8.15 -6.74 0.39
CA SER A 175 7.78 -5.77 1.42
C SER A 175 6.26 -5.62 1.54
N PHE A 176 5.56 -5.50 0.43
CA PHE A 176 4.11 -5.33 0.40
C PHE A 176 3.36 -6.61 0.82
N THR A 177 3.89 -7.78 0.49
CA THR A 177 3.32 -9.06 0.95
C THR A 177 3.42 -9.18 2.47
N VAL A 178 4.62 -8.92 3.03
CA VAL A 178 4.85 -8.94 4.48
C VAL A 178 3.97 -7.91 5.19
N SER A 179 3.92 -6.67 4.67
CA SER A 179 3.06 -5.62 5.24
C SER A 179 1.58 -6.01 5.23
N THR A 180 1.10 -6.60 4.12
CA THR A 180 -0.30 -7.05 4.01
C THR A 180 -0.62 -8.18 4.97
N LEU A 181 0.28 -9.16 5.13
CA LEU A 181 0.12 -10.26 6.08
C LEU A 181 0.16 -9.76 7.52
N ALA A 182 1.09 -8.86 7.84
CA ALA A 182 1.19 -8.25 9.17
C ALA A 182 -0.07 -7.44 9.50
N LEU A 183 -0.59 -6.65 8.53
CA LEU A 183 -1.83 -5.91 8.69
C LEU A 183 -3.03 -6.84 8.89
N ALA A 184 -3.13 -7.92 8.12
CA ALA A 184 -4.16 -8.93 8.28
C ALA A 184 -4.12 -9.57 9.69
N ALA A 185 -2.94 -9.92 10.17
CA ALA A 185 -2.73 -10.45 11.52
C ALA A 185 -3.12 -9.42 12.60
N GLY A 186 -2.73 -8.15 12.43
CA GLY A 186 -3.09 -7.06 13.34
C GLY A 186 -4.61 -6.82 13.39
N LEU A 187 -5.27 -6.75 12.24
CA LEU A 187 -6.72 -6.60 12.17
C LEU A 187 -7.47 -7.82 12.75
N ALA A 188 -6.95 -9.04 12.53
CA ALA A 188 -7.50 -10.26 13.13
C ALA A 188 -7.36 -10.24 14.65
N TRP A 189 -6.20 -9.82 15.17
CA TRP A 189 -5.98 -9.68 16.61
C TRP A 189 -6.97 -8.73 17.27
N HIS A 190 -7.29 -7.63 16.60
CA HIS A 190 -8.28 -6.64 17.05
C HIS A 190 -9.72 -6.97 16.65
N GLN A 191 -9.99 -8.19 16.17
CA GLN A 191 -11.32 -8.66 15.75
C GLN A 191 -11.99 -7.76 14.69
N ALA A 192 -11.20 -7.07 13.87
CA ALA A 192 -11.63 -6.15 12.83
C ALA A 192 -11.75 -6.80 11.44
N LEU A 193 -11.83 -8.14 11.37
CA LEU A 193 -12.00 -8.93 10.13
C LEU A 193 -13.32 -9.71 10.14
N PRO A 194 -14.49 -9.06 10.06
CA PRO A 194 -15.75 -9.79 9.97
C PRO A 194 -15.86 -10.53 8.61
N ALA A 195 -16.45 -11.72 8.64
CA ALA A 195 -16.59 -12.59 7.45
C ALA A 195 -17.27 -11.89 6.26
N THR A 196 -18.18 -10.95 6.54
CA THR A 196 -18.87 -10.14 5.51
C THR A 196 -17.91 -9.28 4.69
N LEU A 197 -16.85 -8.73 5.30
CA LEU A 197 -15.84 -7.95 4.62
C LEU A 197 -14.89 -8.82 3.79
N LEU A 198 -14.62 -10.05 4.22
CA LEU A 198 -13.85 -11.02 3.43
C LEU A 198 -14.55 -11.36 2.11
N GLY A 199 -15.88 -11.51 2.13
CA GLY A 199 -16.68 -11.68 0.91
C GLY A 199 -16.58 -10.46 -0.03
N GLY A 200 -16.66 -9.25 0.51
CA GLY A 200 -16.43 -7.99 -0.24
C GLY A 200 -15.03 -7.89 -0.82
N SER A 201 -14.02 -8.31 -0.06
CA SER A 201 -12.62 -8.34 -0.49
C SER A 201 -12.40 -9.31 -1.67
N LEU A 202 -13.10 -10.46 -1.68
CA LEU A 202 -13.05 -11.41 -2.79
C LEU A 202 -13.70 -10.82 -4.06
N LEU A 203 -14.83 -10.13 -3.94
CA LEU A 203 -15.47 -9.43 -5.06
C LEU A 203 -14.59 -8.31 -5.61
N ALA A 204 -13.85 -7.60 -4.76
CA ALA A 204 -12.92 -6.54 -5.15
C ALA A 204 -11.70 -7.06 -5.91
N LEU A 205 -11.39 -8.35 -5.82
CA LEU A 205 -10.24 -8.96 -6.49
C LEU A 205 -10.35 -8.89 -8.02
N LEU A 206 -11.53 -9.21 -8.58
CA LEU A 206 -11.72 -9.22 -10.04
C LEU A 206 -11.49 -7.84 -10.67
N PRO A 207 -12.11 -6.75 -10.19
CA PRO A 207 -11.83 -5.42 -10.71
C PRO A 207 -10.38 -4.98 -10.47
N ALA A 208 -9.75 -5.37 -9.36
CA ALA A 208 -8.34 -5.07 -9.12
C ALA A 208 -7.41 -5.75 -10.14
N LEU A 209 -7.63 -7.03 -10.44
CA LEU A 209 -6.86 -7.76 -11.45
C LEU A 209 -7.12 -7.23 -12.87
N GLY A 210 -8.38 -6.95 -13.21
CA GLY A 210 -8.75 -6.33 -14.48
C GLY A 210 -8.11 -4.97 -14.65
N GLY A 211 -8.12 -4.14 -13.61
CA GLY A 211 -7.42 -2.86 -13.56
C GLY A 211 -5.91 -3.04 -13.74
N MET A 212 -5.29 -4.00 -13.05
CA MET A 212 -3.85 -4.25 -13.17
C MET A 212 -3.46 -4.62 -14.61
N TRP A 213 -4.21 -5.49 -15.24
CA TRP A 213 -4.02 -5.83 -16.65
C TRP A 213 -4.17 -4.59 -17.58
N LEU A 214 -5.18 -3.75 -17.32
CA LEU A 214 -5.37 -2.50 -18.04
C LEU A 214 -4.17 -1.55 -17.85
N GLY A 215 -3.69 -1.42 -16.61
CA GLY A 215 -2.54 -0.60 -16.26
C GLY A 215 -1.25 -1.03 -16.95
N GLU A 216 -1.02 -2.34 -17.08
CA GLU A 216 0.11 -2.87 -17.84
C GLU A 216 0.03 -2.50 -19.34
N ARG A 217 -1.17 -2.52 -19.90
CA ARG A 217 -1.39 -2.06 -21.30
C ARG A 217 -1.17 -0.57 -21.45
N VAL A 218 -1.71 0.23 -20.55
CA VAL A 218 -1.50 1.70 -20.52
C VAL A 218 -0.02 2.04 -20.43
N ARG A 219 0.73 1.33 -19.59
CA ARG A 219 2.20 1.52 -19.44
C ARG A 219 2.96 1.34 -20.75
N ARG A 220 2.47 0.48 -21.67
CA ARG A 220 3.13 0.26 -22.98
C ARG A 220 2.93 1.43 -23.96
N HIS A 221 1.89 2.24 -23.76
CA HIS A 221 1.49 3.32 -24.68
C HIS A 221 1.72 4.72 -24.10
N CYS A 222 1.77 4.86 -22.78
CA CYS A 222 1.94 6.14 -22.11
C CYS A 222 3.36 6.33 -21.57
N ARG A 223 3.82 7.59 -21.52
CA ARG A 223 5.09 7.94 -20.88
C ARG A 223 4.99 7.69 -19.36
N PRO A 224 5.84 6.83 -18.77
CA PRO A 224 5.74 6.49 -17.34
C PRO A 224 5.82 7.69 -16.41
N GLN A 225 6.54 8.73 -16.83
CA GLN A 225 6.71 9.97 -16.05
C GLN A 225 5.41 10.77 -15.92
N LEU A 226 4.59 10.83 -16.98
CA LEU A 226 3.30 11.52 -16.95
C LEU A 226 2.33 10.79 -16.02
N PHE A 227 2.25 9.47 -16.14
CA PHE A 227 1.40 8.64 -15.28
C PHE A 227 1.78 8.78 -13.80
N ARG A 228 3.08 8.75 -13.51
CA ARG A 228 3.60 8.96 -12.16
C ARG A 228 3.23 10.35 -11.61
N ARG A 229 3.32 11.41 -12.41
CA ARG A 229 2.92 12.76 -11.99
C ARG A 229 1.42 12.84 -11.67
N ILE A 230 0.57 12.31 -12.55
CA ILE A 230 -0.89 12.27 -12.34
C ILE A 230 -1.21 11.49 -11.04
N PHE A 231 -0.56 10.36 -10.82
CA PHE A 231 -0.71 9.58 -9.60
C PHE A 231 -0.39 10.39 -8.34
N PHE A 232 0.75 11.06 -8.27
CA PHE A 232 1.13 11.85 -7.10
C PHE A 232 0.26 13.10 -6.91
N ILE A 233 -0.19 13.76 -7.99
CA ILE A 233 -1.17 14.84 -7.91
C ILE A 233 -2.49 14.31 -7.32
N GLY A 234 -2.96 13.16 -7.80
CA GLY A 234 -4.17 12.51 -7.26
C GLY A 234 -4.06 12.18 -5.77
N LEU A 235 -2.90 11.66 -5.33
CA LEU A 235 -2.66 11.39 -3.92
C LEU A 235 -2.61 12.67 -3.07
N LEU A 236 -2.04 13.75 -3.60
CA LEU A 236 -1.99 15.03 -2.92
C LEU A 236 -3.41 15.59 -2.71
N ILE A 237 -4.22 15.61 -3.77
CA ILE A 237 -5.62 16.06 -3.70
C ILE A 237 -6.40 15.19 -2.70
N LEU A 238 -6.24 13.87 -2.78
CA LEU A 238 -6.94 12.93 -1.92
C LEU A 238 -6.54 13.10 -0.44
N GLY A 239 -5.25 13.30 -0.17
CA GLY A 239 -4.76 13.55 1.18
C GLY A 239 -5.28 14.86 1.77
N VAL A 240 -5.34 15.93 0.96
CA VAL A 240 -5.92 17.23 1.37
C VAL A 240 -7.41 17.07 1.64
N GLU A 241 -8.15 16.40 0.77
CA GLU A 241 -9.59 16.15 0.94
C GLU A 241 -9.88 15.39 2.24
N ILE A 242 -9.11 14.34 2.52
CA ILE A 242 -9.27 13.57 3.76
C ILE A 242 -9.02 14.46 4.98
N ILE A 243 -7.94 15.25 4.99
CA ILE A 243 -7.64 16.15 6.11
C ILE A 243 -8.76 17.17 6.29
N TRP A 244 -9.20 17.79 5.20
CA TRP A 244 -10.27 18.81 5.25
C TRP A 244 -11.59 18.25 5.78
N ARG A 245 -11.92 17.01 5.43
CA ARG A 245 -13.18 16.37 5.84
C ARG A 245 -13.20 15.92 7.29
N PHE A 246 -12.05 15.58 7.87
CA PHE A 246 -11.94 15.02 9.22
C PHE A 246 -11.31 15.99 10.25
N ASN A 247 -10.93 17.19 9.85
CA ASN A 247 -10.47 18.27 10.72
C ASN A 247 -11.66 19.10 11.22
#